data_fe9dfac3d70e142e537cbac8a56d0bcf
#
_entry.id   fe9dfac3d70e142e537cbac8a56d0bcf
#
_cell.length_a   1.000
_cell.length_b   1.000
_cell.length_c   1.000
_cell.angle_alpha   90.00
_cell.angle_beta   90.00
_cell.angle_gamma   90.00
#
_symmetry.space_group_name_H-M   'P 1'
#
loop_
_entity.id
_entity.type
_entity.pdbx_description
1 polymer ?
#
loop_
_entity_poly.entity_id
_entity_poly.type
_entity_poly.pdbx_seq_one_letter_code
_entity_poly.pdbx_strand_id
1 'polypeptide(L)'
;PEMKKYGFKGVFFIMTVSLGKPNYMSKAQVKELSDAGHVIGSHTYDHQNVKKYQGEDWVTQIEKPTKTLKEITGKDVNYFAYPFGLWNKEAIPELKKRGFTSAFILAEKRDENDPLFTIRRIIASGYWNTRTLHNSIVKSF
;
A
#
# COMPACT_ATOMS: atom_id res chain seq x y z
N PRO A 1 6.49 18.42 2.58
CA PRO A 1 7.45 19.46 2.21
C PRO A 1 8.78 18.87 1.75
N GLU A 2 9.41 17.93 2.50
CA GLU A 2 10.74 17.39 2.18
C GLU A 2 10.80 16.65 0.83
N MET A 3 9.86 15.78 0.53
CA MET A 3 9.83 15.08 -0.76
C MET A 3 9.77 16.04 -1.94
N LYS A 4 8.99 17.12 -1.82
CA LYS A 4 8.88 18.17 -2.85
C LYS A 4 10.22 18.88 -3.07
N LYS A 5 10.95 19.18 -1.99
CA LYS A 5 12.27 19.83 -2.02
C LYS A 5 13.29 19.07 -2.89
N TYR A 6 13.21 17.74 -2.88
CA TYR A 6 14.11 16.87 -3.64
C TYR A 6 13.48 16.28 -4.91
N GLY A 7 12.28 16.73 -5.29
CA GLY A 7 11.59 16.23 -6.48
C GLY A 7 11.06 14.79 -6.38
N PHE A 8 11.04 14.20 -5.19
CA PHE A 8 10.58 12.82 -5.02
C PHE A 8 9.05 12.70 -5.04
N LYS A 9 8.59 11.63 -5.69
CA LYS A 9 7.20 11.16 -5.60
C LYS A 9 7.17 9.87 -4.79
N GLY A 10 6.08 9.69 -4.05
CA GLY A 10 5.88 8.50 -3.23
C GLY A 10 4.58 7.79 -3.55
N VAL A 11 4.49 6.56 -3.10
CA VAL A 11 3.24 5.79 -3.03
C VAL A 11 2.77 5.78 -1.59
N PHE A 12 1.54 6.26 -1.35
CA PHE A 12 0.93 6.31 -0.04
C PHE A 12 -0.15 5.24 0.05
N PHE A 13 0.10 4.20 0.81
CA PHE A 13 -0.87 3.13 1.07
C PHE A 13 -1.77 3.52 2.23
N ILE A 14 -3.06 3.69 1.96
CA ILE A 14 -4.02 4.28 2.88
C ILE A 14 -4.94 3.20 3.45
N MET A 15 -4.99 3.13 4.78
CA MET A 15 -5.98 2.40 5.56
C MET A 15 -7.17 3.33 5.81
N THR A 16 -8.33 3.01 5.22
CA THR A 16 -9.42 3.99 5.16
C THR A 16 -10.16 4.22 6.47
N VAL A 17 -10.14 3.27 7.40
CA VAL A 17 -10.75 3.44 8.75
C VAL A 17 -10.12 4.57 9.55
N SER A 18 -8.88 4.95 9.23
CA SER A 18 -8.15 6.00 9.93
C SER A 18 -8.38 7.42 9.37
N LEU A 19 -8.98 7.54 8.18
CA LEU A 19 -9.16 8.84 7.53
C LEU A 19 -9.95 9.82 8.39
N GLY A 20 -9.36 10.99 8.63
CA GLY A 20 -9.94 12.07 9.42
C GLY A 20 -9.89 11.89 10.94
N LYS A 21 -9.33 10.79 11.44
CA LYS A 21 -9.10 10.62 12.88
C LYS A 21 -7.90 11.48 13.35
N PRO A 22 -7.82 11.82 14.65
CA PRO A 22 -6.64 12.50 15.19
C PRO A 22 -5.33 11.78 14.80
N ASN A 23 -4.32 12.56 14.41
CA ASN A 23 -3.00 12.09 13.96
C ASN A 23 -2.99 11.29 12.64
N TYR A 24 -4.11 11.21 11.92
CA TYR A 24 -4.19 10.60 10.59
C TYR A 24 -4.60 11.64 9.54
N MET A 25 -4.30 11.33 8.28
CA MET A 25 -4.65 12.21 7.17
C MET A 25 -6.17 12.34 7.00
N SER A 26 -6.61 13.54 6.67
CA SER A 26 -7.97 13.79 6.21
C SER A 26 -8.13 13.38 4.74
N LYS A 27 -9.37 13.25 4.27
CA LYS A 27 -9.69 13.03 2.85
C LYS A 27 -9.11 14.14 1.95
N ALA A 28 -9.15 15.40 2.42
CA ALA A 28 -8.59 16.55 1.70
C ALA A 28 -7.08 16.42 1.52
N GLN A 29 -6.36 15.99 2.56
CA GLN A 29 -4.90 15.77 2.48
C GLN A 29 -4.54 14.61 1.54
N VAL A 30 -5.33 13.54 1.51
CA VAL A 30 -5.12 12.45 0.54
C VAL A 30 -5.32 12.95 -0.89
N LYS A 31 -6.35 13.79 -1.12
CA LYS A 31 -6.56 14.42 -2.43
C LYS A 31 -5.40 15.33 -2.81
N GLU A 32 -4.93 16.17 -1.90
CA GLU A 32 -3.78 17.07 -2.11
C GLU A 32 -2.51 16.28 -2.52
N LEU A 33 -2.22 15.15 -1.86
CA LEU A 33 -1.13 14.28 -2.23
C LEU A 33 -1.28 13.73 -3.65
N SER A 34 -2.48 13.28 -3.99
CA SER A 34 -2.79 12.77 -5.34
C SER A 34 -2.64 13.86 -6.42
N ASP A 35 -3.12 15.08 -6.15
CA ASP A 35 -3.03 16.22 -7.06
C ASP A 35 -1.57 16.70 -7.22
N ALA A 36 -0.77 16.58 -6.17
CA ALA A 36 0.67 16.84 -6.20
C ALA A 36 1.46 15.77 -6.98
N GLY A 37 0.82 14.76 -7.55
CA GLY A 37 1.43 13.71 -8.37
C GLY A 37 2.03 12.54 -7.58
N HIS A 38 1.68 12.39 -6.30
CA HIS A 38 1.92 11.17 -5.56
C HIS A 38 0.89 10.11 -5.93
N VAL A 39 1.26 8.84 -5.78
CA VAL A 39 0.37 7.71 -6.00
C VAL A 39 -0.33 7.34 -4.71
N ILE A 40 -1.64 7.12 -4.78
CA ILE A 40 -2.44 6.60 -3.66
C ILE A 40 -2.73 5.12 -3.91
N GLY A 41 -2.33 4.28 -2.96
CA GLY A 41 -2.58 2.85 -2.95
C GLY A 41 -3.51 2.44 -1.81
N SER A 42 -4.07 1.25 -1.89
CA SER A 42 -4.94 0.68 -0.86
C SER A 42 -4.14 -0.11 0.18
N HIS A 43 -4.54 0.01 1.46
CA HIS A 43 -3.97 -0.76 2.57
C HIS A 43 -5.08 -1.35 3.46
N THR A 44 -6.13 -1.84 2.84
CA THR A 44 -7.34 -2.37 3.46
C THR A 44 -8.21 -1.33 4.18
N TYR A 45 -9.31 -1.78 4.79
CA TYR A 45 -10.14 -0.94 5.64
C TYR A 45 -9.46 -0.67 6.99
N ASP A 46 -9.12 -1.73 7.76
CA ASP A 46 -8.67 -1.66 9.16
C ASP A 46 -7.42 -2.49 9.48
N HIS A 47 -6.60 -2.80 8.46
CA HIS A 47 -5.32 -3.50 8.61
C HIS A 47 -5.41 -4.98 9.01
N GLN A 48 -6.50 -5.68 8.68
CA GLN A 48 -6.60 -7.11 8.95
C GLN A 48 -5.72 -7.94 8.00
N ASN A 49 -5.26 -9.09 8.51
CA ASN A 49 -4.39 -9.99 7.75
C ASN A 49 -5.15 -10.66 6.59
N VAL A 50 -4.72 -10.39 5.38
CA VAL A 50 -5.33 -10.86 4.12
C VAL A 50 -5.41 -12.41 4.03
N LYS A 51 -4.48 -13.11 4.67
CA LYS A 51 -4.47 -14.60 4.73
C LYS A 51 -5.72 -15.19 5.39
N LYS A 52 -6.50 -14.38 6.08
CA LYS A 52 -7.71 -14.79 6.79
C LYS A 52 -9.01 -14.44 6.05
N TYR A 53 -8.93 -13.71 4.92
CA TYR A 53 -10.11 -13.21 4.24
C TYR A 53 -10.91 -14.32 3.58
N GLN A 54 -12.23 -14.27 3.78
CA GLN A 54 -13.20 -15.14 3.16
C GLN A 54 -14.45 -14.34 2.73
N GLY A 55 -15.10 -14.75 1.67
CA GLY A 55 -16.39 -14.20 1.22
C GLY A 55 -16.44 -12.67 1.24
N GLU A 56 -17.29 -12.13 2.11
CA GLU A 56 -17.55 -10.68 2.25
C GLU A 56 -16.36 -9.87 2.80
N ASP A 57 -15.33 -10.50 3.35
CA ASP A 57 -14.13 -9.77 3.78
C ASP A 57 -13.48 -9.04 2.62
N TRP A 58 -13.47 -9.63 1.42
CA TRP A 58 -12.93 -8.99 0.22
C TRP A 58 -13.67 -7.71 -0.15
N VAL A 59 -14.98 -7.69 0.04
CA VAL A 59 -15.79 -6.51 -0.19
C VAL A 59 -15.49 -5.44 0.85
N THR A 60 -15.52 -5.83 2.12
CA THR A 60 -15.36 -4.89 3.25
C THR A 60 -13.93 -4.36 3.34
N GLN A 61 -12.94 -5.21 3.17
CA GLN A 61 -11.54 -4.87 3.39
C GLN A 61 -10.85 -4.29 2.14
N ILE A 62 -11.35 -4.61 0.95
CA ILE A 62 -10.68 -4.24 -0.30
C ILE A 62 -11.57 -3.35 -1.19
N GLU A 63 -12.78 -3.79 -1.56
CA GLU A 63 -13.58 -3.07 -2.54
C GLU A 63 -14.08 -1.72 -2.01
N LYS A 64 -14.69 -1.70 -0.81
CA LYS A 64 -15.20 -0.46 -0.20
C LYS A 64 -14.11 0.57 0.04
N PRO A 65 -12.94 0.25 0.65
CA PRO A 65 -11.85 1.21 0.80
C PRO A 65 -11.28 1.67 -0.53
N THR A 66 -11.12 0.80 -1.52
CA THR A 66 -10.64 1.15 -2.86
C THR A 66 -11.58 2.14 -3.54
N LYS A 67 -12.89 1.89 -3.47
CA LYS A 67 -13.92 2.81 -3.96
C LYS A 67 -13.83 4.17 -3.27
N THR A 68 -13.71 4.20 -1.95
CA THR A 68 -13.55 5.43 -1.17
C THR A 68 -12.33 6.24 -1.62
N LEU A 69 -11.19 5.58 -1.84
CA LEU A 69 -9.97 6.26 -2.31
C LEU A 69 -10.13 6.79 -3.74
N LYS A 70 -10.79 6.04 -4.62
CA LYS A 70 -11.13 6.50 -5.97
C LYS A 70 -12.04 7.72 -5.96
N GLU A 71 -13.06 7.75 -5.10
CA GLU A 71 -13.94 8.91 -4.90
C GLU A 71 -13.19 10.15 -4.41
N ILE A 72 -12.22 9.98 -3.51
CA ILE A 72 -11.40 11.08 -2.99
C ILE A 72 -10.46 11.64 -4.06
N THR A 73 -9.81 10.77 -4.81
CA THR A 73 -8.71 11.17 -5.72
C THR A 73 -9.19 11.45 -7.15
N GLY A 74 -10.33 10.89 -7.56
CA GLY A 74 -10.78 10.86 -8.95
C GLY A 74 -9.96 9.94 -9.86
N LYS A 75 -9.07 9.08 -9.28
CA LYS A 75 -8.16 8.21 -10.03
C LYS A 75 -8.34 6.76 -9.61
N ASP A 76 -8.00 5.83 -10.51
CA ASP A 76 -7.97 4.40 -10.17
C ASP A 76 -6.89 4.09 -9.13
N VAL A 77 -7.19 3.11 -8.27
CA VAL A 77 -6.29 2.65 -7.20
C VAL A 77 -5.75 1.28 -7.60
N ASN A 78 -4.57 1.26 -8.20
CA ASN A 78 -3.99 0.09 -8.85
C ASN A 78 -2.95 -0.64 -7.98
N TYR A 79 -2.58 -0.08 -6.84
CA TYR A 79 -1.52 -0.59 -5.97
C TYR A 79 -2.05 -0.95 -4.61
N PHE A 80 -1.63 -2.11 -4.12
CA PHE A 80 -2.03 -2.65 -2.83
C PHE A 80 -0.81 -2.96 -1.95
N ALA A 81 -0.87 -2.64 -0.66
CA ALA A 81 0.11 -3.14 0.29
C ALA A 81 -0.55 -4.11 1.25
N TYR A 82 0.02 -5.31 1.38
CA TYR A 82 -0.47 -6.30 2.33
C TYR A 82 -0.23 -5.83 3.77
N PRO A 83 -1.24 -5.85 4.65
CA PRO A 83 -1.05 -5.68 6.09
C PRO A 83 0.02 -6.64 6.63
N PHE A 84 0.92 -6.13 7.47
CA PHE A 84 2.07 -6.86 8.00
C PHE A 84 3.04 -7.41 6.94
N GLY A 85 2.81 -7.12 5.66
CA GLY A 85 3.53 -7.72 4.52
C GLY A 85 3.16 -9.18 4.26
N LEU A 86 2.14 -9.71 4.95
CA LEU A 86 1.72 -11.11 4.89
C LEU A 86 0.75 -11.35 3.73
N TRP A 87 1.03 -12.35 2.92
CA TRP A 87 0.24 -12.71 1.75
C TRP A 87 0.07 -14.23 1.62
N ASN A 88 -0.85 -14.68 0.79
CA ASN A 88 -1.02 -16.07 0.36
C ASN A 88 -1.39 -16.10 -1.13
N LYS A 89 -1.32 -17.30 -1.73
CA LYS A 89 -1.59 -17.46 -3.16
C LYS A 89 -3.04 -17.13 -3.53
N GLU A 90 -3.96 -17.37 -2.64
CA GLU A 90 -5.40 -17.12 -2.81
C GLU A 90 -5.71 -15.62 -2.92
N ALA A 91 -4.89 -14.76 -2.30
CA ALA A 91 -5.08 -13.31 -2.37
C ALA A 91 -4.76 -12.72 -3.74
N ILE A 92 -3.85 -13.32 -4.49
CA ILE A 92 -3.40 -12.78 -5.78
C ILE A 92 -4.54 -12.70 -6.82
N PRO A 93 -5.26 -13.79 -7.13
CA PRO A 93 -6.38 -13.72 -8.07
C PRO A 93 -7.50 -12.80 -7.60
N GLU A 94 -7.76 -12.72 -6.30
CA GLU A 94 -8.76 -11.81 -5.74
C GLU A 94 -8.39 -10.32 -5.91
N LEU A 95 -7.11 -9.97 -5.79
CA LEU A 95 -6.63 -8.62 -6.07
C LEU A 95 -6.67 -8.31 -7.58
N LYS A 96 -6.24 -9.24 -8.43
CA LYS A 96 -6.31 -9.10 -9.91
C LYS A 96 -7.73 -8.85 -10.39
N LYS A 97 -8.69 -9.65 -9.92
CA LYS A 97 -10.12 -9.51 -10.21
C LYS A 97 -10.66 -8.12 -9.85
N ARG A 98 -10.09 -7.47 -8.84
CA ARG A 98 -10.48 -6.13 -8.36
C ARG A 98 -9.69 -4.98 -8.99
N GLY A 99 -8.92 -5.26 -10.05
CA GLY A 99 -8.23 -4.25 -10.85
C GLY A 99 -6.87 -3.80 -10.30
N PHE A 100 -6.34 -4.47 -9.27
CA PHE A 100 -4.97 -4.18 -8.86
C PHE A 100 -3.97 -4.70 -9.89
N THR A 101 -2.93 -3.93 -10.13
CA THR A 101 -1.83 -4.28 -11.05
C THR A 101 -0.56 -4.69 -10.33
N SER A 102 -0.41 -4.29 -9.07
CA SER A 102 0.73 -4.67 -8.24
C SER A 102 0.38 -4.68 -6.76
N ALA A 103 1.07 -5.57 -6.02
CA ALA A 103 0.94 -5.65 -4.57
C ALA A 103 2.29 -5.81 -3.87
N PHE A 104 2.40 -5.27 -2.66
CA PHE A 104 3.65 -5.06 -1.96
C PHE A 104 3.68 -5.82 -0.63
N ILE A 105 4.70 -6.64 -0.46
CA ILE A 105 5.02 -7.41 0.75
C ILE A 105 6.16 -6.77 1.55
N LEU A 106 6.58 -7.39 2.63
CA LEU A 106 7.80 -7.06 3.38
C LEU A 106 8.88 -8.14 3.18
N ALA A 107 9.13 -8.94 4.21
CA ALA A 107 10.26 -9.89 4.22
C ALA A 107 9.90 -11.31 3.73
N GLU A 108 8.63 -11.61 3.44
CA GLU A 108 8.22 -12.93 2.97
C GLU A 108 8.80 -13.25 1.59
N LYS A 109 8.88 -14.55 1.28
CA LYS A 109 9.29 -15.03 -0.06
C LYS A 109 8.33 -14.50 -1.12
N ARG A 110 8.87 -14.07 -2.25
CA ARG A 110 8.07 -13.64 -3.42
C ARG A 110 7.43 -14.84 -4.10
N ASP A 111 6.31 -14.61 -4.74
CA ASP A 111 5.73 -15.56 -5.70
C ASP A 111 6.52 -15.51 -7.03
N GLU A 112 6.86 -16.67 -7.55
CA GLU A 112 7.66 -16.78 -8.79
C GLU A 112 6.78 -16.61 -10.04
N ASN A 113 5.50 -16.96 -9.96
CA ASN A 113 4.55 -16.84 -11.07
C ASN A 113 3.94 -15.44 -11.17
N ASP A 114 3.73 -14.79 -10.01
CA ASP A 114 3.10 -13.47 -9.91
C ASP A 114 4.01 -12.46 -9.17
N PRO A 115 5.22 -12.18 -9.68
CA PRO A 115 6.20 -11.36 -8.97
C PRO A 115 5.75 -9.91 -8.75
N LEU A 116 4.86 -9.37 -9.59
CA LEU A 116 4.29 -8.04 -9.41
C LEU A 116 3.30 -7.96 -8.23
N PHE A 117 2.74 -9.08 -7.80
CA PHE A 117 1.84 -9.15 -6.64
C PHE A 117 2.56 -9.48 -5.33
N THR A 118 3.88 -9.54 -5.36
CA THR A 118 4.73 -9.81 -4.20
C THR A 118 6.02 -8.98 -4.24
N ILE A 119 5.90 -7.70 -4.61
CA ILE A 119 7.03 -6.77 -4.66
C ILE A 119 7.50 -6.51 -3.22
N ARG A 120 8.78 -6.76 -2.95
CA ARG A 120 9.36 -6.56 -1.63
C ARG A 120 9.57 -5.09 -1.32
N ARG A 121 9.32 -4.73 -0.06
CA ARG A 121 9.68 -3.45 0.55
C ARG A 121 10.60 -3.70 1.74
N ILE A 122 11.44 -2.76 2.05
CA ILE A 122 12.16 -2.72 3.33
C ILE A 122 11.50 -1.70 4.26
N ILE A 123 11.52 -1.98 5.54
CA ILE A 123 11.13 -1.01 6.56
C ILE A 123 12.36 -0.15 6.86
N ALA A 124 12.36 1.10 6.34
CA ALA A 124 13.41 2.05 6.65
C ALA A 124 13.08 2.74 7.99
N SER A 125 13.78 2.34 9.05
CA SER A 125 13.62 2.95 10.37
C SER A 125 14.18 4.37 10.39
N GLY A 126 13.44 5.31 10.99
CA GLY A 126 13.90 6.68 11.21
C GLY A 126 15.12 6.79 12.14
N TYR A 127 15.47 5.72 12.85
CA TYR A 127 16.69 5.63 13.67
C TYR A 127 17.92 5.16 12.90
N TRP A 128 17.78 4.76 11.64
CA TRP A 128 18.91 4.32 10.83
C TRP A 128 19.71 5.50 10.31
N ASN A 129 21.05 5.37 10.40
CA ASN A 129 21.93 6.27 9.67
C ASN A 129 21.98 5.90 8.17
N THR A 130 22.57 6.76 7.37
CA THR A 130 22.67 6.59 5.91
C THR A 130 23.34 5.28 5.52
N ARG A 131 24.41 4.87 6.23
CA ARG A 131 25.14 3.61 5.96
C ARG A 131 24.25 2.38 6.21
N THR A 132 23.49 2.38 7.31
CA THR A 132 22.56 1.29 7.64
C THR A 132 21.46 1.18 6.59
N LEU A 133 20.87 2.30 6.19
CA LEU A 133 19.87 2.33 5.12
C LEU A 133 20.43 1.81 3.79
N HIS A 134 21.60 2.31 3.37
CA HIS A 134 22.28 1.86 2.16
C HIS A 134 22.53 0.34 2.16
N ASN A 135 23.11 -0.18 3.25
CA ASN A 135 23.38 -1.62 3.38
C ASN A 135 22.10 -2.46 3.36
N SER A 136 21.01 -1.95 3.95
CA SER A 136 19.71 -2.65 3.93
C SER A 136 19.12 -2.69 2.52
N ILE A 137 19.27 -1.64 1.73
CA ILE A 137 18.86 -1.62 0.32
C ILE A 137 19.67 -2.65 -0.47
N VAL A 138 20.99 -2.56 -0.43
CA VAL A 138 21.89 -3.45 -1.19
C VAL A 138 21.69 -4.93 -0.85
N LYS A 139 21.40 -5.26 0.42
CA LYS A 139 21.18 -6.66 0.86
C LYS A 139 19.78 -7.19 0.55
N SER A 140 18.83 -6.33 0.21
CA SER A 140 17.42 -6.71 0.02
C SER A 140 17.07 -7.00 -1.44
N PHE A 141 17.90 -6.58 -2.36
CA PHE A 141 17.74 -6.71 -3.80
C PHE A 141 19.02 -7.26 -4.44
#